data_c323f327d314874a4ad0020f8c6f1b79
#
_entry.id   c323f327d314874a4ad0020f8c6f1b79
#
_cell.length_a   1.000
_cell.length_b   1.000
_cell.length_c   1.000
_cell.angle_alpha   90.00
_cell.angle_beta   90.00
_cell.angle_gamma   90.00
#
_symmetry.space_group_name_H-M   'P 1'
#
loop_
_entity.id
_entity.type
_entity.pdbx_description
1 polymer ?
#
loop_
_entity_poly.entity_id
_entity_poly.type
_entity_poly.pdbx_seq_one_letter_code
_entity_poly.pdbx_strand_id
1 'polypeptide(L)'
;MNKKILATLAGAGMLATAMGAPTVLADDSVTLVYAELNSMDSTDGMYASFFKDKVEELTNGSVKIDIQASGVMGNESDVLDGMISMSGTVDIARVSSYAFGNYKCNKSALLGLPFVFESRDHFWKFANSEVGEEVLAELSDNALGVTGLFYIEDGFRSFFFKDPVETIDDLADKKIRVSQDQIMTGMVEALKASPTVVSFNELYTSLQSGVVDGAEQPIAAYATNAFNEVAPNVILDEHTMSIASVVIADSSLDKLSEDQIEALKEAGKQTEEYCAKISAEEEEKCKADLEEKGVNFVEVEDKTPWRDACADVISQFTSGVEDTYQAILDTAK
;
A
#
# COMPACT_ATOMS: atom_id res chain seq x y z
N MET A 1 -88.52 24.39 -41.83
CA MET A 1 -89.32 23.92 -40.67
C MET A 1 -88.39 23.36 -39.58
N ASN A 2 -88.35 24.19 -38.55
CA ASN A 2 -88.25 23.84 -37.11
C ASN A 2 -87.47 22.50 -36.73
N LYS A 3 -86.58 22.47 -35.76
CA LYS A 3 -86.67 22.91 -34.35
C LYS A 3 -85.34 23.04 -33.70
N LYS A 4 -85.21 24.06 -32.84
CA LYS A 4 -84.19 24.26 -31.81
C LYS A 4 -84.33 23.18 -30.76
N ILE A 5 -83.20 22.64 -30.28
CA ILE A 5 -83.09 22.08 -28.92
C ILE A 5 -81.77 22.56 -28.29
N LEU A 6 -81.93 23.23 -27.18
CA LEU A 6 -80.89 23.61 -26.21
C LEU A 6 -80.40 22.34 -25.47
N ALA A 7 -79.13 22.22 -25.29
CA ALA A 7 -78.58 21.30 -24.28
C ALA A 7 -77.41 21.94 -23.58
N THR A 8 -77.50 21.96 -22.30
CA THR A 8 -76.78 22.55 -21.19
C THR A 8 -75.30 22.12 -21.14
N LEU A 9 -74.41 23.11 -20.90
CA LEU A 9 -73.05 22.90 -20.49
C LEU A 9 -73.03 22.28 -19.11
N ALA A 10 -72.35 21.09 -18.98
CA ALA A 10 -71.78 20.56 -17.73
C ALA A 10 -70.28 20.61 -17.84
N GLY A 11 -69.69 21.54 -17.07
CA GLY A 11 -68.24 21.66 -16.94
C GLY A 11 -67.69 20.48 -16.13
N ALA A 12 -66.80 19.70 -16.74
CA ALA A 12 -65.95 18.77 -16.05
C ALA A 12 -64.52 19.39 -16.02
N GLY A 13 -64.12 19.88 -14.86
CA GLY A 13 -62.75 20.29 -14.59
C GLY A 13 -61.81 19.09 -14.64
N MET A 14 -60.93 19.00 -15.63
CA MET A 14 -59.76 18.13 -15.58
C MET A 14 -58.73 18.74 -14.65
N LEU A 15 -58.57 18.16 -13.45
CA LEU A 15 -57.35 18.27 -12.66
C LEU A 15 -56.24 17.57 -13.43
N ALA A 16 -55.36 18.33 -14.08
CA ALA A 16 -54.08 17.81 -14.54
C ALA A 16 -53.18 17.60 -13.31
N THR A 17 -53.13 16.37 -12.82
CA THR A 17 -52.05 15.91 -11.93
C THR A 17 -50.77 15.89 -12.75
N ALA A 18 -49.95 16.92 -12.57
CA ALA A 18 -48.56 16.90 -13.02
C ALA A 18 -47.85 15.76 -12.25
N MET A 19 -47.80 14.58 -12.84
CA MET A 19 -46.81 13.56 -12.46
C MET A 19 -45.44 14.16 -12.79
N GLY A 20 -44.75 14.68 -11.78
CA GLY A 20 -43.33 14.96 -11.87
C GLY A 20 -42.63 13.66 -12.29
N ALA A 21 -42.11 13.64 -13.52
CA ALA A 21 -41.17 12.60 -13.89
C ALA A 21 -40.02 12.61 -12.85
N PRO A 22 -39.57 11.47 -12.36
CA PRO A 22 -38.37 11.47 -11.56
C PRO A 22 -37.26 12.07 -12.46
N THR A 23 -36.74 13.22 -12.07
CA THR A 23 -35.46 13.69 -12.59
C THR A 23 -34.48 12.61 -12.22
N VAL A 24 -34.06 11.78 -13.18
CA VAL A 24 -32.84 11.02 -13.10
C VAL A 24 -31.77 12.11 -13.05
N LEU A 25 -31.34 12.44 -11.83
CA LEU A 25 -30.10 13.18 -11.65
C LEU A 25 -29.05 12.35 -12.37
N ALA A 26 -28.39 12.95 -13.36
CA ALA A 26 -27.16 12.36 -13.87
C ALA A 26 -26.29 12.04 -12.65
N ASP A 27 -25.74 10.85 -12.61
CA ASP A 27 -24.80 10.43 -11.56
C ASP A 27 -23.54 11.28 -11.78
N ASP A 28 -23.49 12.46 -11.16
CA ASP A 28 -22.34 13.38 -11.20
C ASP A 28 -21.20 12.84 -10.31
N SER A 29 -21.16 11.52 -10.04
CA SER A 29 -20.11 10.91 -9.25
C SER A 29 -18.80 10.85 -10.02
N VAL A 30 -17.70 11.18 -9.33
CA VAL A 30 -16.33 10.96 -9.79
C VAL A 30 -15.94 9.55 -9.42
N THR A 31 -15.45 8.76 -10.38
CA THR A 31 -14.86 7.45 -10.10
C THR A 31 -13.35 7.53 -10.20
N LEU A 32 -12.66 7.12 -9.14
CA LEU A 32 -11.20 7.05 -9.05
C LEU A 32 -10.74 5.60 -9.14
N VAL A 33 -9.80 5.32 -10.03
CA VAL A 33 -9.18 4.01 -10.19
C VAL A 33 -8.08 3.84 -9.15
N TYR A 34 -8.21 2.84 -8.28
CA TYR A 34 -7.22 2.46 -7.26
C TYR A 34 -6.46 1.23 -7.73
N ALA A 35 -5.15 1.36 -7.97
CA ALA A 35 -4.28 0.25 -8.31
C ALA A 35 -3.73 -0.42 -7.04
N GLU A 36 -4.00 -1.73 -6.89
CA GLU A 36 -3.51 -2.57 -5.81
C GLU A 36 -2.73 -3.77 -6.38
N LEU A 37 -1.51 -3.95 -5.90
CA LEU A 37 -0.63 -5.02 -6.37
C LEU A 37 -1.06 -6.39 -5.85
N ASN A 38 -1.58 -6.44 -4.63
CA ASN A 38 -2.02 -7.65 -3.96
C ASN A 38 -3.47 -8.02 -4.31
N SER A 39 -3.87 -9.25 -3.99
CA SER A 39 -5.25 -9.70 -4.19
C SER A 39 -6.21 -9.07 -3.19
N MET A 40 -7.51 -9.05 -3.51
CA MET A 40 -8.56 -8.55 -2.60
C MET A 40 -8.69 -9.36 -1.31
N ASP A 41 -8.21 -10.62 -1.30
CA ASP A 41 -8.22 -11.50 -0.14
C ASP A 41 -7.00 -11.28 0.78
N SER A 42 -6.06 -10.41 0.38
CA SER A 42 -4.91 -10.03 1.20
C SER A 42 -5.29 -8.97 2.24
N THR A 43 -4.40 -8.77 3.21
CA THR A 43 -4.52 -7.69 4.20
C THR A 43 -4.58 -6.31 3.50
N ASP A 44 -3.76 -6.09 2.45
CA ASP A 44 -3.80 -4.89 1.62
C ASP A 44 -5.15 -4.69 0.93
N GLY A 45 -5.73 -5.79 0.39
CA GLY A 45 -7.08 -5.77 -0.20
C GLY A 45 -8.16 -5.39 0.80
N MET A 46 -8.00 -5.80 2.07
CA MET A 46 -8.89 -5.38 3.17
C MET A 46 -8.78 -3.88 3.45
N TYR A 47 -7.56 -3.33 3.47
CA TYR A 47 -7.34 -1.87 3.64
C TYR A 47 -7.93 -1.08 2.47
N ALA A 48 -7.68 -1.51 1.24
CA ALA A 48 -8.23 -0.88 0.05
C ALA A 48 -9.77 -0.89 0.04
N SER A 49 -10.38 -2.02 0.47
CA SER A 49 -11.85 -2.14 0.60
C SER A 49 -12.39 -1.20 1.67
N PHE A 50 -11.74 -1.13 2.83
CA PHE A 50 -12.14 -0.24 3.91
C PHE A 50 -12.06 1.23 3.50
N PHE A 51 -10.95 1.63 2.87
CA PHE A 51 -10.78 2.98 2.33
C PHE A 51 -11.87 3.34 1.33
N LYS A 52 -12.14 2.45 0.36
CA LYS A 52 -13.23 2.61 -0.59
C LYS A 52 -14.57 2.87 0.10
N ASP A 53 -14.94 2.00 1.04
CA ASP A 53 -16.23 2.09 1.73
C ASP A 53 -16.34 3.41 2.50
N LYS A 54 -15.24 3.87 3.12
CA LYS A 54 -15.20 5.14 3.83
C LYS A 54 -15.28 6.35 2.91
N VAL A 55 -14.59 6.35 1.79
CA VAL A 55 -14.71 7.42 0.78
C VAL A 55 -16.15 7.51 0.28
N GLU A 56 -16.77 6.40 -0.10
CA GLU A 56 -18.14 6.37 -0.60
C GLU A 56 -19.14 6.82 0.48
N GLU A 57 -18.92 6.44 1.76
CA GLU A 57 -19.74 6.87 2.91
C GLU A 57 -19.62 8.38 3.13
N LEU A 58 -18.39 8.90 3.29
CA LEU A 58 -18.13 10.30 3.66
C LEU A 58 -18.51 11.28 2.54
N THR A 59 -18.45 10.84 1.28
CA THR A 59 -18.85 11.66 0.12
C THR A 59 -20.30 11.47 -0.28
N ASN A 60 -21.09 10.67 0.45
CA ASN A 60 -22.45 10.27 0.10
C ASN A 60 -22.54 9.72 -1.35
N GLY A 61 -21.50 8.99 -1.79
CA GLY A 61 -21.43 8.36 -3.11
C GLY A 61 -21.08 9.31 -4.26
N SER A 62 -20.73 10.58 -4.00
CA SER A 62 -20.26 11.50 -5.05
C SER A 62 -18.82 11.20 -5.50
N VAL A 63 -18.04 10.47 -4.71
CA VAL A 63 -16.77 9.86 -5.11
C VAL A 63 -16.90 8.35 -4.95
N LYS A 64 -16.52 7.61 -5.98
CA LYS A 64 -16.47 6.14 -6.00
C LYS A 64 -15.05 5.67 -6.23
N ILE A 65 -14.67 4.56 -5.62
CA ILE A 65 -13.36 3.94 -5.81
C ILE A 65 -13.54 2.63 -6.58
N ASP A 66 -12.84 2.51 -7.70
CA ASP A 66 -12.76 1.29 -8.51
C ASP A 66 -11.40 0.62 -8.27
N ILE A 67 -11.39 -0.44 -7.44
CA ILE A 67 -10.15 -1.13 -7.06
C ILE A 67 -9.76 -2.13 -8.15
N GLN A 68 -8.58 -1.94 -8.71
CA GLN A 68 -7.95 -2.82 -9.69
C GLN A 68 -6.83 -3.61 -8.99
N ALA A 69 -7.20 -4.74 -8.38
CA ALA A 69 -6.32 -5.58 -7.57
C ALA A 69 -5.50 -6.59 -8.38
N SER A 70 -4.61 -7.31 -7.69
CA SER A 70 -3.76 -8.39 -8.25
C SER A 70 -2.81 -7.92 -9.36
N GLY A 71 -2.37 -6.68 -9.30
CA GLY A 71 -1.40 -6.11 -10.23
C GLY A 71 -1.88 -6.00 -11.67
N VAL A 72 -3.19 -5.97 -11.92
CA VAL A 72 -3.76 -5.88 -13.28
C VAL A 72 -3.41 -4.55 -13.98
N MET A 73 -3.06 -3.51 -13.21
CA MET A 73 -2.62 -2.22 -13.74
C MET A 73 -1.09 -2.17 -14.02
N GLY A 74 -0.36 -3.26 -13.78
CA GLY A 74 1.09 -3.36 -13.92
C GLY A 74 1.79 -3.61 -12.60
N ASN A 75 3.12 -3.63 -12.62
CA ASN A 75 3.92 -3.66 -11.40
C ASN A 75 3.96 -2.27 -10.74
N GLU A 76 4.48 -2.19 -9.51
CA GLU A 76 4.50 -0.95 -8.73
C GLU A 76 5.19 0.22 -9.45
N SER A 77 6.34 -0.04 -10.12
CA SER A 77 7.05 0.99 -10.86
C SER A 77 6.29 1.47 -12.09
N ASP A 78 5.65 0.55 -12.84
CA ASP A 78 4.85 0.91 -14.03
C ASP A 78 3.66 1.80 -13.64
N VAL A 79 2.99 1.47 -12.52
CA VAL A 79 1.87 2.24 -11.98
C VAL A 79 2.32 3.64 -11.57
N LEU A 80 3.40 3.73 -10.78
CA LEU A 80 3.93 5.00 -10.30
C LEU A 80 4.44 5.88 -11.46
N ASP A 81 5.18 5.32 -12.40
CA ASP A 81 5.62 6.03 -13.61
C ASP A 81 4.44 6.55 -14.44
N GLY A 82 3.36 5.75 -14.53
CA GLY A 82 2.12 6.15 -15.19
C GLY A 82 1.45 7.33 -14.51
N MET A 83 1.40 7.35 -13.17
CA MET A 83 0.83 8.46 -12.39
C MET A 83 1.68 9.73 -12.53
N ILE A 84 3.00 9.63 -12.38
CA ILE A 84 3.97 10.73 -12.53
C ILE A 84 3.92 11.33 -13.93
N SER A 85 3.81 10.49 -14.97
CA SER A 85 3.68 10.97 -16.36
C SER A 85 2.29 11.49 -16.72
N MET A 86 1.36 11.53 -15.75
CA MET A 86 -0.02 11.99 -15.92
C MET A 86 -0.77 11.22 -17.02
N SER A 87 -0.59 9.89 -17.10
CA SER A 87 -1.27 9.03 -18.07
C SER A 87 -2.80 9.01 -17.89
N GLY A 88 -3.27 9.32 -16.66
CA GLY A 88 -4.69 9.35 -16.31
C GLY A 88 -5.36 7.97 -16.24
N THR A 89 -4.58 6.89 -16.23
CA THR A 89 -5.10 5.51 -16.14
C THR A 89 -5.29 5.03 -14.71
N VAL A 90 -4.52 5.57 -13.77
CA VAL A 90 -4.60 5.29 -12.33
C VAL A 90 -4.69 6.61 -11.59
N ASP A 91 -5.66 6.70 -10.68
CA ASP A 91 -5.88 7.87 -9.84
C ASP A 91 -5.23 7.72 -8.46
N ILE A 92 -5.34 6.54 -7.85
CA ILE A 92 -4.81 6.21 -6.53
C ILE A 92 -3.98 4.94 -6.63
N ALA A 93 -2.89 4.86 -5.89
CA ALA A 93 -2.09 3.64 -5.78
C ALA A 93 -1.53 3.46 -4.37
N ARG A 94 -1.41 2.20 -3.95
CA ARG A 94 -0.55 1.80 -2.84
C ARG A 94 0.86 1.59 -3.39
N VAL A 95 1.84 2.27 -2.82
CA VAL A 95 3.25 2.21 -3.24
C VAL A 95 4.13 2.01 -2.02
N SER A 96 5.08 1.08 -2.10
CA SER A 96 6.09 0.89 -1.05
C SER A 96 6.83 2.20 -0.81
N SER A 97 6.84 2.70 0.44
CA SER A 97 7.36 4.04 0.75
C SER A 97 8.83 4.21 0.35
N TYR A 98 9.64 3.16 0.43
CA TYR A 98 11.03 3.19 -0.01
C TYR A 98 11.20 3.35 -1.53
N ALA A 99 10.21 2.92 -2.34
CA ALA A 99 10.29 3.03 -3.80
C ALA A 99 10.39 4.47 -4.29
N PHE A 100 9.89 5.43 -3.52
CA PHE A 100 10.01 6.86 -3.82
C PHE A 100 11.45 7.37 -3.79
N GLY A 101 12.38 6.64 -3.18
CA GLY A 101 13.83 6.91 -3.25
C GLY A 101 14.36 6.93 -4.69
N ASN A 102 13.80 6.12 -5.59
CA ASN A 102 14.14 6.11 -7.02
C ASN A 102 13.74 7.43 -7.72
N TYR A 103 12.88 8.23 -7.09
CA TYR A 103 12.37 9.52 -7.58
C TYR A 103 12.88 10.69 -6.76
N LYS A 104 13.99 10.49 -6.01
CA LYS A 104 14.67 11.50 -5.18
C LYS A 104 13.87 11.95 -3.94
N CYS A 105 12.91 11.18 -3.50
CA CYS A 105 12.25 11.38 -2.22
C CYS A 105 13.06 10.66 -1.14
N ASN A 106 14.13 11.29 -0.70
CA ASN A 106 15.12 10.69 0.20
C ASN A 106 14.58 10.49 1.62
N LYS A 107 13.66 11.35 2.09
CA LYS A 107 13.00 11.18 3.39
C LYS A 107 12.07 9.97 3.37
N SER A 108 11.28 9.81 2.33
CA SER A 108 10.38 8.65 2.14
C SER A 108 11.19 7.34 2.05
N ALA A 109 12.36 7.37 1.43
CA ALA A 109 13.26 6.22 1.33
C ALA A 109 13.73 5.73 2.71
N LEU A 110 13.87 6.62 3.72
CA LEU A 110 14.28 6.24 5.08
C LEU A 110 13.35 5.20 5.72
N LEU A 111 12.07 5.17 5.31
CA LEU A 111 11.09 4.23 5.84
C LEU A 111 11.38 2.77 5.47
N GLY A 112 12.22 2.54 4.45
CA GLY A 112 12.68 1.21 4.04
C GLY A 112 14.04 0.81 4.63
N LEU A 113 14.67 1.67 5.44
CA LEU A 113 15.98 1.33 6.02
C LEU A 113 15.88 0.13 6.98
N PRO A 114 16.88 -0.75 6.94
CA PRO A 114 16.92 -1.85 7.90
C PRO A 114 16.90 -1.35 9.34
N PHE A 115 16.02 -1.94 10.15
CA PHE A 115 15.89 -1.70 11.60
C PHE A 115 15.60 -0.24 12.01
N VAL A 116 15.00 0.56 11.11
CA VAL A 116 14.60 1.94 11.44
C VAL A 116 13.44 1.98 12.44
N PHE A 117 12.51 1.06 12.34
CA PHE A 117 11.42 0.90 13.31
C PHE A 117 11.66 -0.29 14.21
N GLU A 118 11.46 -0.09 15.53
CA GLU A 118 11.66 -1.13 16.55
C GLU A 118 10.38 -1.95 16.81
N SER A 119 9.22 -1.40 16.44
CA SER A 119 7.90 -2.00 16.65
C SER A 119 6.83 -1.31 15.81
N ARG A 120 5.64 -1.93 15.71
CA ARG A 120 4.45 -1.30 15.13
C ARG A 120 4.06 -0.02 15.89
N ASP A 121 4.16 -0.03 17.23
CA ASP A 121 3.88 1.16 18.05
C ASP A 121 4.81 2.32 17.70
N HIS A 122 6.11 2.05 17.48
CA HIS A 122 7.05 3.06 17.00
C HIS A 122 6.64 3.63 15.65
N PHE A 123 6.29 2.77 14.68
CA PHE A 123 5.82 3.21 13.38
C PHE A 123 4.54 4.07 13.47
N TRP A 124 3.54 3.65 14.23
CA TRP A 124 2.31 4.42 14.34
C TRP A 124 2.48 5.73 15.11
N LYS A 125 3.42 5.82 16.05
CA LYS A 125 3.82 7.10 16.65
C LYS A 125 4.47 8.02 15.60
N PHE A 126 5.33 7.47 14.74
CA PHE A 126 5.89 8.22 13.61
C PHE A 126 4.80 8.69 12.65
N ALA A 127 3.96 7.79 12.13
CA ALA A 127 2.92 8.10 11.16
C ALA A 127 1.96 9.22 11.63
N ASN A 128 1.66 9.25 12.94
CA ASN A 128 0.80 10.26 13.57
C ASN A 128 1.57 11.49 14.11
N SER A 129 2.83 11.71 13.72
CA SER A 129 3.66 12.82 14.16
C SER A 129 3.87 13.86 13.05
N GLU A 130 4.33 15.07 13.45
CA GLU A 130 4.71 16.10 12.49
C GLU A 130 5.76 15.61 11.49
N VAL A 131 6.71 14.75 11.92
CA VAL A 131 7.72 14.20 11.02
C VAL A 131 7.13 13.18 10.03
N GLY A 132 6.11 12.44 10.43
CA GLY A 132 5.37 11.55 9.52
C GLY A 132 4.64 12.34 8.44
N GLU A 133 3.95 13.42 8.83
CA GLU A 133 3.31 14.34 7.89
C GLU A 133 4.32 14.98 6.93
N GLU A 134 5.49 15.43 7.44
CA GLU A 134 6.56 16.02 6.62
C GLU A 134 7.13 15.02 5.60
N VAL A 135 7.34 13.76 6.00
CA VAL A 135 7.83 12.71 5.10
C VAL A 135 6.79 12.38 4.02
N LEU A 136 5.51 12.31 4.37
CA LEU A 136 4.44 12.07 3.40
C LEU A 136 4.29 13.25 2.42
N ALA A 137 4.46 14.48 2.90
CA ALA A 137 4.38 15.70 2.09
C ALA A 137 5.55 15.84 1.10
N GLU A 138 6.69 15.16 1.33
CA GLU A 138 7.86 15.21 0.42
C GLU A 138 7.48 14.91 -1.03
N LEU A 139 6.49 14.03 -1.26
CA LEU A 139 6.05 13.62 -2.60
C LEU A 139 5.48 14.81 -3.39
N SER A 140 4.65 15.62 -2.74
CA SER A 140 4.08 16.85 -3.31
C SER A 140 5.12 17.96 -3.40
N ASP A 141 5.95 18.13 -2.35
CA ASP A 141 6.98 19.16 -2.28
C ASP A 141 8.04 19.00 -3.38
N ASN A 142 8.36 17.78 -3.74
CA ASN A 142 9.27 17.46 -4.85
C ASN A 142 8.59 17.56 -6.22
N ALA A 143 7.34 18.00 -6.28
CA ALA A 143 6.55 18.12 -7.51
C ALA A 143 6.56 16.84 -8.35
N LEU A 144 6.44 15.69 -7.66
CA LEU A 144 6.47 14.37 -8.30
C LEU A 144 5.20 14.10 -9.13
N GLY A 145 4.14 14.92 -8.98
CA GLY A 145 2.86 14.74 -9.67
C GLY A 145 1.92 13.78 -8.95
N VAL A 146 2.29 13.39 -7.72
CA VAL A 146 1.47 12.61 -6.80
C VAL A 146 1.51 13.21 -5.41
N THR A 147 0.41 13.12 -4.69
CA THR A 147 0.25 13.56 -3.31
C THR A 147 0.02 12.36 -2.40
N GLY A 148 0.74 12.30 -1.27
CA GLY A 148 0.53 11.31 -0.25
C GLY A 148 -0.78 11.53 0.50
N LEU A 149 -1.57 10.47 0.69
CA LEU A 149 -2.84 10.53 1.42
C LEU A 149 -2.71 10.00 2.84
N PHE A 150 -2.12 8.81 3.00
CA PHE A 150 -1.97 8.13 4.29
C PHE A 150 -0.97 6.99 4.20
N TYR A 151 -0.60 6.44 5.36
CA TYR A 151 0.27 5.28 5.47
C TYR A 151 -0.50 4.00 5.78
N ILE A 152 0.05 2.86 5.34
CA ILE A 152 -0.32 1.52 5.84
C ILE A 152 0.94 0.72 6.13
N GLU A 153 0.82 -0.32 6.97
CA GLU A 153 1.88 -1.28 7.25
C GLU A 153 1.36 -2.72 7.17
N ASP A 154 2.23 -3.62 6.75
CA ASP A 154 1.90 -5.03 6.56
C ASP A 154 2.71 -5.95 7.49
N GLY A 155 3.37 -5.36 8.48
CA GLY A 155 4.24 -6.06 9.40
C GLY A 155 5.70 -6.04 9.02
N PHE A 156 6.50 -6.75 9.81
CA PHE A 156 7.93 -6.88 9.56
C PHE A 156 8.22 -7.88 8.44
N ARG A 157 9.16 -7.50 7.60
CA ARG A 157 9.67 -8.33 6.51
C ARG A 157 10.75 -9.25 7.05
N SER A 158 10.67 -10.51 6.65
CA SER A 158 11.62 -11.55 7.02
C SER A 158 12.03 -12.34 5.78
N PHE A 159 13.25 -12.88 5.79
CA PHE A 159 13.72 -13.71 4.69
C PHE A 159 13.07 -15.10 4.71
N PHE A 160 12.85 -15.65 3.52
CA PHE A 160 12.39 -17.01 3.34
C PHE A 160 13.09 -17.68 2.15
N PHE A 161 13.32 -18.99 2.26
CA PHE A 161 14.17 -19.75 1.37
C PHE A 161 13.58 -21.11 0.99
N LYS A 162 14.06 -21.63 -0.15
CA LYS A 162 13.78 -23.02 -0.57
C LYS A 162 14.44 -24.03 0.37
N ASP A 163 15.70 -23.78 0.71
CA ASP A 163 16.51 -24.61 1.61
C ASP A 163 16.57 -23.97 3.01
N PRO A 164 16.75 -24.77 4.07
CA PRO A 164 16.87 -24.24 5.43
C PRO A 164 18.00 -23.21 5.58
N VAL A 165 17.71 -22.15 6.34
CA VAL A 165 18.61 -21.08 6.77
C VAL A 165 18.41 -20.89 8.26
N GLU A 166 19.46 -20.94 9.07
CA GLU A 166 19.39 -20.85 10.53
C GLU A 166 20.10 -19.61 11.08
N THR A 167 21.07 -19.08 10.32
CA THR A 167 21.92 -17.98 10.76
C THR A 167 22.16 -16.96 9.64
N ILE A 168 22.66 -15.77 10.00
CA ILE A 168 23.07 -14.74 9.05
C ILE A 168 24.16 -15.24 8.07
N ASP A 169 25.07 -16.14 8.53
CA ASP A 169 26.14 -16.65 7.69
C ASP A 169 25.64 -17.59 6.59
N ASP A 170 24.48 -18.20 6.77
CA ASP A 170 23.85 -19.07 5.75
C ASP A 170 23.30 -18.30 4.56
N LEU A 171 23.21 -16.96 4.64
CA LEU A 171 22.80 -16.11 3.53
C LEU A 171 23.91 -15.94 2.48
N ALA A 172 25.16 -16.22 2.84
CA ALA A 172 26.29 -16.02 1.96
C ALA A 172 26.09 -16.71 0.60
N ASP A 173 26.30 -15.94 -0.48
CA ASP A 173 26.18 -16.37 -1.87
C ASP A 173 24.77 -16.78 -2.33
N LYS A 174 23.74 -16.78 -1.47
CA LYS A 174 22.36 -17.06 -1.88
C LYS A 174 21.83 -15.94 -2.80
N LYS A 175 21.13 -16.33 -3.85
CA LYS A 175 20.42 -15.40 -4.72
C LYS A 175 19.10 -15.03 -4.08
N ILE A 176 19.02 -13.80 -3.58
CA ILE A 176 17.82 -13.29 -2.91
C ILE A 176 17.12 -12.29 -3.81
N ARG A 177 15.84 -12.53 -4.05
CA ARG A 177 15.00 -11.57 -4.77
C ARG A 177 14.84 -10.30 -3.95
N VAL A 178 15.01 -9.18 -4.62
CA VAL A 178 14.64 -7.85 -4.12
C VAL A 178 13.70 -7.15 -5.10
N SER A 179 12.93 -6.18 -4.61
CA SER A 179 12.22 -5.22 -5.47
C SER A 179 13.22 -4.29 -6.17
N GLN A 180 12.75 -3.48 -7.10
CA GLN A 180 13.58 -2.48 -7.78
C GLN A 180 13.85 -1.30 -6.83
N ASP A 181 14.71 -1.54 -5.85
CA ASP A 181 15.07 -0.58 -4.80
C ASP A 181 16.54 -0.71 -4.41
N GLN A 182 17.19 0.43 -4.18
CA GLN A 182 18.62 0.47 -3.86
C GLN A 182 18.92 0.10 -2.41
N ILE A 183 18.01 0.40 -1.47
CA ILE A 183 18.17 0.07 -0.05
C ILE A 183 18.09 -1.45 0.11
N MET A 184 17.07 -2.08 -0.48
CA MET A 184 16.90 -3.54 -0.43
C MET A 184 18.08 -4.26 -1.12
N THR A 185 18.54 -3.74 -2.26
CA THR A 185 19.73 -4.25 -2.95
C THR A 185 20.97 -4.16 -2.05
N GLY A 186 21.24 -2.99 -1.50
CA GLY A 186 22.37 -2.76 -0.60
C GLY A 186 22.33 -3.60 0.68
N MET A 187 21.13 -3.78 1.26
CA MET A 187 20.94 -4.64 2.42
C MET A 187 21.32 -6.11 2.13
N VAL A 188 20.84 -6.66 1.02
CA VAL A 188 21.16 -8.05 0.64
C VAL A 188 22.65 -8.21 0.36
N GLU A 189 23.30 -7.22 -0.28
CA GLU A 189 24.76 -7.22 -0.47
C GLU A 189 25.53 -7.14 0.86
N ALA A 190 25.07 -6.29 1.79
CA ALA A 190 25.66 -6.14 3.12
C ALA A 190 25.60 -7.44 3.93
N LEU A 191 24.55 -8.25 3.73
CA LEU A 191 24.39 -9.59 4.29
C LEU A 191 25.17 -10.67 3.53
N LYS A 192 26.05 -10.29 2.59
CA LYS A 192 26.90 -11.17 1.76
C LYS A 192 26.13 -12.10 0.82
N ALA A 193 24.86 -11.79 0.56
CA ALA A 193 24.03 -12.48 -0.42
C ALA A 193 24.08 -11.77 -1.77
N SER A 194 23.51 -12.38 -2.80
CA SER A 194 23.47 -11.87 -4.17
C SER A 194 22.07 -11.36 -4.51
N PRO A 195 21.83 -10.04 -4.57
CA PRO A 195 20.51 -9.51 -4.89
C PRO A 195 20.14 -9.78 -6.34
N THR A 196 18.90 -10.14 -6.59
CA THR A 196 18.34 -10.35 -7.92
C THR A 196 17.03 -9.57 -8.02
N VAL A 197 17.01 -8.51 -8.84
CA VAL A 197 15.80 -7.70 -9.03
C VAL A 197 14.80 -8.46 -9.88
N VAL A 198 13.63 -8.74 -9.30
CA VAL A 198 12.50 -9.41 -9.97
C VAL A 198 11.21 -8.72 -9.52
N SER A 199 10.26 -8.51 -10.44
CA SER A 199 8.95 -7.95 -10.12
C SER A 199 8.19 -8.86 -9.14
N PHE A 200 7.30 -8.26 -8.33
CA PHE A 200 6.51 -9.05 -7.37
C PHE A 200 5.66 -10.13 -8.05
N ASN A 201 5.06 -9.80 -9.19
CA ASN A 201 4.22 -10.74 -9.96
C ASN A 201 4.98 -11.97 -10.50
N GLU A 202 6.32 -11.88 -10.62
CA GLU A 202 7.18 -12.95 -11.11
C GLU A 202 7.86 -13.73 -9.98
N LEU A 203 7.68 -13.30 -8.70
CA LEU A 203 8.42 -13.87 -7.57
C LEU A 203 8.14 -15.36 -7.39
N TYR A 204 6.88 -15.79 -7.37
CA TYR A 204 6.52 -17.20 -7.21
C TYR A 204 7.21 -18.09 -8.26
N THR A 205 7.12 -17.72 -9.53
CA THR A 205 7.73 -18.48 -10.63
C THR A 205 9.25 -18.45 -10.58
N SER A 206 9.86 -17.36 -10.12
CA SER A 206 11.30 -17.22 -9.96
C SER A 206 11.84 -18.12 -8.82
N LEU A 207 11.11 -18.24 -7.71
CA LEU A 207 11.40 -19.20 -6.64
C LEU A 207 11.21 -20.63 -7.15
N GLN A 208 10.07 -20.94 -7.78
CA GLN A 208 9.77 -22.27 -8.28
C GLN A 208 10.82 -22.78 -9.28
N SER A 209 11.25 -21.94 -10.19
CA SER A 209 12.24 -22.27 -11.23
C SER A 209 13.70 -22.24 -10.73
N GLY A 210 13.96 -21.69 -9.52
CA GLY A 210 15.31 -21.55 -8.98
C GLY A 210 16.14 -20.43 -9.60
N VAL A 211 15.48 -19.42 -10.17
CA VAL A 211 16.13 -18.14 -10.57
C VAL A 211 16.68 -17.46 -9.32
N VAL A 212 15.91 -17.52 -8.21
CA VAL A 212 16.32 -17.09 -6.88
C VAL A 212 16.21 -18.24 -5.88
N ASP A 213 17.00 -18.18 -4.82
CA ASP A 213 17.03 -19.16 -3.74
C ASP A 213 16.07 -18.79 -2.61
N GLY A 214 15.76 -17.51 -2.48
CA GLY A 214 14.89 -16.93 -1.47
C GLY A 214 14.45 -15.53 -1.81
N ALA A 215 13.65 -14.96 -0.93
CA ALA A 215 13.16 -13.59 -0.98
C ALA A 215 12.85 -13.10 0.44
N GLU A 216 12.24 -11.92 0.56
CA GLU A 216 11.82 -11.35 1.83
C GLU A 216 10.42 -10.73 1.67
N GLN A 217 9.56 -10.93 2.65
CA GLN A 217 8.19 -10.36 2.70
C GLN A 217 7.66 -10.37 4.14
N PRO A 218 6.61 -9.59 4.42
CA PRO A 218 5.80 -9.81 5.62
C PRO A 218 5.11 -11.17 5.58
N ILE A 219 4.84 -11.75 6.76
CA ILE A 219 4.25 -13.08 6.90
C ILE A 219 2.87 -13.18 6.22
N ALA A 220 2.04 -12.14 6.32
CA ALA A 220 0.73 -12.11 5.68
C ALA A 220 0.85 -12.17 4.15
N ALA A 221 1.76 -11.38 3.56
CA ALA A 221 2.01 -11.39 2.11
C ALA A 221 2.63 -12.73 1.66
N TYR A 222 3.56 -13.30 2.45
CA TYR A 222 4.13 -14.63 2.19
C TYR A 222 3.04 -15.72 2.15
N ALA A 223 2.08 -15.68 3.08
CA ALA A 223 0.97 -16.63 3.14
C ALA A 223 0.00 -16.46 1.95
N THR A 224 -0.44 -15.23 1.72
CA THR A 224 -1.48 -14.93 0.70
C THR A 224 -1.00 -15.23 -0.72
N ASN A 225 0.30 -15.07 -0.99
CA ASN A 225 0.90 -15.36 -2.30
C ASN A 225 1.43 -16.80 -2.41
N ALA A 226 1.11 -17.67 -1.45
CA ALA A 226 1.47 -19.09 -1.45
C ALA A 226 2.99 -19.36 -1.59
N PHE A 227 3.85 -18.42 -1.14
CA PHE A 227 5.30 -18.60 -1.24
C PHE A 227 5.80 -19.78 -0.40
N ASN A 228 5.05 -20.19 0.62
CA ASN A 228 5.30 -21.38 1.42
C ASN A 228 5.35 -22.70 0.59
N GLU A 229 4.68 -22.74 -0.55
CA GLU A 229 4.69 -23.94 -1.42
C GLU A 229 6.04 -24.14 -2.12
N VAL A 230 6.79 -23.06 -2.33
CA VAL A 230 8.03 -23.05 -3.10
C VAL A 230 9.27 -22.66 -2.28
N ALA A 231 9.08 -22.07 -1.10
CA ALA A 231 10.16 -21.63 -0.19
C ALA A 231 9.69 -21.73 1.28
N PRO A 232 9.63 -22.93 1.87
CA PRO A 232 8.97 -23.19 3.15
C PRO A 232 9.82 -22.90 4.39
N ASN A 233 10.99 -22.27 4.27
CA ASN A 233 11.87 -21.97 5.39
C ASN A 233 11.98 -20.47 5.59
N VAL A 234 11.49 -19.97 6.70
CA VAL A 234 11.46 -18.55 7.08
C VAL A 234 12.43 -18.32 8.24
N ILE A 235 13.28 -17.30 8.15
CA ILE A 235 14.07 -16.80 9.26
C ILE A 235 13.52 -15.45 9.69
N LEU A 236 13.03 -15.37 10.93
CA LEU A 236 12.34 -14.19 11.48
C LEU A 236 13.34 -13.14 11.96
N ASP A 237 14.12 -12.61 11.05
CA ASP A 237 15.10 -11.56 11.31
C ASP A 237 14.45 -10.16 11.42
N GLU A 238 13.26 -9.99 10.85
CA GLU A 238 12.44 -8.78 10.93
C GLU A 238 13.25 -7.50 10.61
N HIS A 239 14.02 -7.58 9.51
CA HIS A 239 14.99 -6.57 9.14
C HIS A 239 14.38 -5.21 8.76
N THR A 240 13.16 -5.17 8.28
CA THR A 240 12.50 -3.94 7.82
C THR A 240 10.99 -4.05 8.03
N MET A 241 10.33 -2.96 8.42
CA MET A 241 8.87 -2.91 8.40
C MET A 241 8.38 -2.63 6.98
N SER A 242 7.38 -3.36 6.52
CA SER A 242 6.72 -3.12 5.23
C SER A 242 5.75 -1.95 5.38
N ILE A 243 6.16 -0.80 4.87
CA ILE A 243 5.38 0.44 4.91
C ILE A 243 5.04 0.85 3.49
N ALA A 244 3.79 1.17 3.25
CA ALA A 244 3.36 1.78 2.00
C ALA A 244 2.72 3.14 2.25
N SER A 245 2.92 4.04 1.29
CA SER A 245 2.16 5.27 1.17
C SER A 245 1.05 5.07 0.15
N VAL A 246 -0.18 5.36 0.51
CA VAL A 246 -1.27 5.47 -0.46
C VAL A 246 -1.23 6.88 -1.02
N VAL A 247 -1.11 6.96 -2.34
CA VAL A 247 -0.92 8.22 -3.05
C VAL A 247 -2.03 8.45 -4.07
N ILE A 248 -2.32 9.72 -4.35
CA ILE A 248 -3.24 10.15 -5.41
C ILE A 248 -2.50 10.98 -6.45
N ALA A 249 -2.80 10.79 -7.73
CA ALA A 249 -2.28 11.65 -8.78
C ALA A 249 -2.81 13.08 -8.63
N ASP A 250 -1.93 14.09 -8.74
CA ASP A 250 -2.33 15.51 -8.60
C ASP A 250 -3.41 15.89 -9.62
N SER A 251 -3.32 15.35 -10.84
CA SER A 251 -4.35 15.54 -11.89
C SER A 251 -5.73 14.95 -11.50
N SER A 252 -5.78 14.06 -10.53
CA SER A 252 -7.03 13.48 -10.02
C SER A 252 -7.60 14.32 -8.88
N LEU A 253 -6.76 14.99 -8.09
CA LEU A 253 -7.19 16.00 -7.12
C LEU A 253 -7.91 17.16 -7.82
N ASP A 254 -7.47 17.57 -9.01
CA ASP A 254 -8.11 18.61 -9.80
C ASP A 254 -9.57 18.30 -10.22
N LYS A 255 -9.97 17.02 -10.15
CA LYS A 255 -11.35 16.57 -10.46
C LYS A 255 -12.28 16.67 -9.26
N LEU A 256 -11.75 16.94 -8.06
CA LEU A 256 -12.45 16.86 -6.79
C LEU A 256 -12.70 18.25 -6.20
N SER A 257 -13.81 18.40 -5.48
CA SER A 257 -14.04 19.57 -4.64
C SER A 257 -13.20 19.52 -3.36
N GLU A 258 -13.03 20.67 -2.69
CA GLU A 258 -12.35 20.74 -1.39
C GLU A 258 -12.99 19.80 -0.36
N ASP A 259 -14.32 19.71 -0.28
CA ASP A 259 -15.03 18.81 0.63
C ASP A 259 -14.76 17.34 0.29
N GLN A 260 -14.62 16.96 -0.99
CA GLN A 260 -14.29 15.61 -1.42
C GLN A 260 -12.84 15.26 -1.07
N ILE A 261 -11.91 16.20 -1.23
CA ILE A 261 -10.50 16.02 -0.83
C ILE A 261 -10.40 15.81 0.69
N GLU A 262 -11.09 16.62 1.49
CA GLU A 262 -11.13 16.42 2.95
C GLU A 262 -11.73 15.06 3.34
N ALA A 263 -12.78 14.62 2.62
CA ALA A 263 -13.37 13.30 2.84
C ALA A 263 -12.37 12.15 2.51
N LEU A 264 -11.55 12.30 1.46
CA LEU A 264 -10.49 11.32 1.15
C LEU A 264 -9.44 11.26 2.26
N LYS A 265 -9.01 12.40 2.78
CA LYS A 265 -8.05 12.46 3.90
C LYS A 265 -8.62 11.82 5.17
N GLU A 266 -9.86 12.13 5.50
CA GLU A 266 -10.54 11.53 6.67
C GLU A 266 -10.72 10.01 6.49
N ALA A 267 -11.09 9.55 5.28
CA ALA A 267 -11.14 8.13 4.97
C ALA A 267 -9.76 7.46 5.11
N GLY A 268 -8.70 8.14 4.67
CA GLY A 268 -7.32 7.69 4.84
C GLY A 268 -6.97 7.50 6.31
N LYS A 269 -7.22 8.51 7.15
CA LYS A 269 -6.98 8.44 8.60
C LYS A 269 -7.74 7.28 9.26
N GLN A 270 -9.02 7.08 8.92
CA GLN A 270 -9.79 5.95 9.43
C GLN A 270 -9.23 4.61 8.93
N THR A 271 -8.61 4.59 7.74
CA THR A 271 -7.95 3.39 7.21
C THR A 271 -6.65 3.10 7.96
N GLU A 272 -5.87 4.10 8.35
CA GLU A 272 -4.70 3.94 9.24
C GLU A 272 -5.10 3.33 10.58
N GLU A 273 -6.17 3.84 11.21
CA GLU A 273 -6.69 3.30 12.47
C GLU A 273 -7.16 1.84 12.33
N TYR A 274 -7.78 1.52 11.19
CA TYR A 274 -8.18 0.15 10.87
C TYR A 274 -6.97 -0.76 10.65
N CYS A 275 -5.98 -0.31 9.90
CA CYS A 275 -4.72 -1.01 9.66
C CYS A 275 -4.00 -1.31 10.99
N ALA A 276 -3.78 -0.29 11.82
CA ALA A 276 -3.13 -0.43 13.13
C ALA A 276 -3.82 -1.46 14.05
N LYS A 277 -5.14 -1.62 13.89
CA LYS A 277 -5.94 -2.55 14.69
C LYS A 277 -5.81 -4.00 14.23
N ILE A 278 -5.80 -4.25 12.90
CA ILE A 278 -5.95 -5.62 12.39
C ILE A 278 -4.66 -6.25 11.91
N SER A 279 -3.62 -5.46 11.57
CA SER A 279 -2.39 -5.97 10.92
C SER A 279 -1.69 -7.06 11.76
N ALA A 280 -1.55 -6.85 13.06
CA ALA A 280 -0.91 -7.83 13.94
C ALA A 280 -1.76 -9.11 14.09
N GLU A 281 -3.10 -8.98 14.19
CA GLU A 281 -4.00 -10.12 14.31
C GLU A 281 -3.98 -10.99 13.05
N GLU A 282 -4.00 -10.36 11.87
CA GLU A 282 -3.92 -11.09 10.60
C GLU A 282 -2.55 -11.74 10.40
N GLU A 283 -1.46 -11.10 10.82
CA GLU A 283 -0.12 -11.70 10.77
C GLU A 283 -0.03 -12.94 11.66
N GLU A 284 -0.50 -12.86 12.92
CA GLU A 284 -0.51 -14.01 13.85
C GLU A 284 -1.34 -15.17 13.29
N LYS A 285 -2.50 -14.87 12.73
CA LYS A 285 -3.37 -15.87 12.10
C LYS A 285 -2.68 -16.53 10.89
N CYS A 286 -2.06 -15.73 10.02
CA CYS A 286 -1.31 -16.26 8.88
C CYS A 286 -0.13 -17.14 9.34
N LYS A 287 0.60 -16.72 10.38
CA LYS A 287 1.72 -17.50 10.93
C LYS A 287 1.23 -18.85 11.47
N ALA A 288 0.15 -18.87 12.24
CA ALA A 288 -0.44 -20.10 12.76
C ALA A 288 -0.88 -21.08 11.64
N ASP A 289 -1.56 -20.55 10.62
CA ASP A 289 -1.98 -21.34 9.45
C ASP A 289 -0.76 -21.93 8.68
N LEU A 290 0.34 -21.18 8.60
CA LEU A 290 1.58 -21.62 7.95
C LEU A 290 2.30 -22.68 8.77
N GLU A 291 2.33 -22.58 10.09
CA GLU A 291 2.87 -23.61 11.00
C GLU A 291 2.10 -24.93 10.85
N GLU A 292 0.76 -24.87 10.75
CA GLU A 292 -0.06 -26.06 10.48
C GLU A 292 0.24 -26.70 9.12
N LYS A 293 0.64 -25.90 8.12
CA LYS A 293 1.08 -26.35 6.80
C LYS A 293 2.52 -26.86 6.77
N GLY A 294 3.23 -26.79 7.89
CA GLY A 294 4.60 -27.31 8.04
C GLY A 294 5.69 -26.35 7.57
N VAL A 295 5.43 -25.06 7.51
CA VAL A 295 6.47 -24.05 7.30
C VAL A 295 7.42 -24.06 8.48
N ASN A 296 8.71 -24.03 8.19
CA ASN A 296 9.75 -23.98 9.21
C ASN A 296 10.08 -22.51 9.53
N PHE A 297 9.82 -22.10 10.75
CA PHE A 297 10.18 -20.77 11.26
C PHE A 297 11.40 -20.86 12.18
N VAL A 298 12.40 -20.05 11.90
CA VAL A 298 13.61 -19.88 12.72
C VAL A 298 13.56 -18.50 13.37
N GLU A 299 13.47 -18.46 14.69
CA GLU A 299 13.49 -17.22 15.48
C GLU A 299 14.91 -16.66 15.58
N VAL A 300 15.05 -15.34 15.37
CA VAL A 300 16.31 -14.61 15.58
C VAL A 300 16.20 -13.81 16.88
N GLU A 301 16.75 -14.37 17.97
CA GLU A 301 16.70 -13.71 19.28
C GLU A 301 17.59 -12.45 19.35
N ASP A 302 18.78 -12.49 18.72
CA ASP A 302 19.71 -11.35 18.67
C ASP A 302 19.84 -10.83 17.23
N LYS A 303 19.21 -9.67 16.99
CA LYS A 303 19.25 -8.97 15.68
C LYS A 303 20.47 -8.05 15.53
N THR A 304 21.33 -7.94 16.56
CA THR A 304 22.50 -7.07 16.53
C THR A 304 23.44 -7.37 15.35
N PRO A 305 23.81 -8.66 15.07
CA PRO A 305 24.66 -8.96 13.92
C PRO A 305 24.08 -8.55 12.56
N TRP A 306 22.76 -8.62 12.42
CA TRP A 306 22.03 -8.22 11.21
C TRP A 306 22.05 -6.69 11.02
N ARG A 307 21.78 -5.96 12.11
CA ARG A 307 21.84 -4.50 12.13
C ARG A 307 23.25 -4.00 11.85
N ASP A 308 24.26 -4.57 12.50
CA ASP A 308 25.67 -4.20 12.33
C ASP A 308 26.14 -4.42 10.90
N ALA A 309 25.71 -5.51 10.25
CA ALA A 309 26.01 -5.76 8.84
C ALA A 309 25.45 -4.68 7.92
N CYS A 310 24.29 -4.10 8.25
CA CYS A 310 23.61 -3.06 7.46
C CYS A 310 24.10 -1.62 7.76
N ALA A 311 25.07 -1.41 8.67
CA ALA A 311 25.48 -0.08 9.12
C ALA A 311 25.93 0.83 7.98
N ASP A 312 26.67 0.32 6.99
CA ASP A 312 27.13 1.10 5.83
C ASP A 312 25.96 1.53 4.94
N VAL A 313 24.97 0.65 4.74
CA VAL A 313 23.75 0.95 3.97
C VAL A 313 22.97 2.06 4.67
N ILE A 314 22.76 1.93 5.99
CA ILE A 314 22.07 2.96 6.78
C ILE A 314 22.79 4.30 6.64
N SER A 315 24.12 4.32 6.83
CA SER A 315 24.93 5.53 6.71
C SER A 315 24.86 6.17 5.32
N GLN A 316 24.85 5.35 4.26
CA GLN A 316 24.76 5.82 2.88
C GLN A 316 23.43 6.55 2.62
N PHE A 317 22.32 5.94 2.99
CA PHE A 317 21.00 6.47 2.66
C PHE A 317 20.47 7.52 3.65
N THR A 318 21.08 7.67 4.81
CA THR A 318 20.81 8.78 5.73
C THR A 318 21.54 10.06 5.37
N SER A 319 22.55 9.98 4.49
CA SER A 319 23.36 11.14 4.10
C SER A 319 22.53 12.26 3.45
N GLY A 320 22.52 13.42 4.06
CA GLY A 320 21.77 14.61 3.63
C GLY A 320 20.33 14.69 4.15
N VAL A 321 19.89 13.69 4.92
CA VAL A 321 18.58 13.64 5.60
C VAL A 321 18.72 13.13 7.05
N GLU A 322 19.91 13.36 7.65
CA GLU A 322 20.25 12.87 8.99
C GLU A 322 19.28 13.38 10.07
N ASP A 323 18.85 14.64 9.95
CA ASP A 323 17.90 15.24 10.90
C ASP A 323 16.54 14.54 10.85
N THR A 324 16.04 14.24 9.65
CA THR A 324 14.79 13.50 9.49
C THR A 324 14.93 12.07 10.02
N TYR A 325 16.05 11.40 9.72
CA TYR A 325 16.31 10.06 10.23
C TYR A 325 16.31 10.03 11.77
N GLN A 326 17.00 10.99 12.40
CA GLN A 326 17.01 11.08 13.86
C GLN A 326 15.63 11.39 14.43
N ALA A 327 14.86 12.26 13.77
CA ALA A 327 13.50 12.58 14.18
C ALA A 327 12.58 11.34 14.11
N ILE A 328 12.73 10.48 13.09
CA ILE A 328 12.02 9.19 13.01
C ILE A 328 12.38 8.32 14.21
N LEU A 329 13.66 8.14 14.51
CA LEU A 329 14.11 7.32 15.64
C LEU A 329 13.61 7.87 16.99
N ASP A 330 13.50 9.18 17.12
CA ASP A 330 13.05 9.82 18.37
C ASP A 330 11.55 9.62 18.65
N THR A 331 10.74 9.24 17.65
CA THR A 331 9.32 8.92 17.84
C THR A 331 9.10 7.62 18.62
N ALA A 332 10.13 6.77 18.79
CA ALA A 332 10.07 5.59 19.66
C ALA A 332 9.89 5.93 21.14
N LYS A 333 10.35 7.12 21.57
CA LYS A 333 10.32 7.59 22.96
C LYS A 333 8.95 8.08 23.35
#